data_b3ae055e28f464238944811bbbc5a463
#
_entry.id   b3ae055e28f464238944811bbbc5a463
#
_cell.length_a   1.000
_cell.length_b   1.000
_cell.length_c   1.000
_cell.angle_alpha   90.00
_cell.angle_beta   90.00
_cell.angle_gamma   90.00
#
_symmetry.space_group_name_H-M   'P 1'
#
loop_
_entity.id
_entity.type
_entity.pdbx_description
1 polymer ?
#
loop_
_entity_poly.entity_id
_entity_poly.type
_entity_poly.pdbx_seq_one_letter_code
_entity_poly.pdbx_strand_id
1 'polypeptide(L)'
;MKRLTEWGFSREAWWQGKKGEYWVLVQAVLLLGLLVLPTGRLPGLELSPPGLYGLWAIALLCALGAAVFLGKGLMDLGQSLTPLPYPREDGQLVQTGVYSIVRHPIYSGVIFAVLAIALYRLSWTHLAATLVFFLFFNAKAAQEEAWLAEKYSDYVDYKTRVKRLIPWLY
;
A
#
# COMPACT_ATOMS: atom_id res chain seq x y z
N MET A 1 16.79 -8.38 18.90
CA MET A 1 15.68 -9.35 19.11
C MET A 1 14.46 -8.72 19.81
N LYS A 2 14.60 -7.82 20.81
CA LYS A 2 13.45 -7.18 21.50
C LYS A 2 12.43 -6.48 20.58
N ARG A 3 12.86 -5.74 19.54
CA ARG A 3 11.96 -5.04 18.62
C ARG A 3 11.07 -5.97 17.78
N LEU A 4 11.53 -7.15 17.40
CA LEU A 4 10.73 -8.10 16.60
C LEU A 4 9.60 -8.72 17.44
N THR A 5 9.85 -8.98 18.72
CA THR A 5 8.80 -9.45 19.65
C THR A 5 7.78 -8.36 19.98
N GLU A 6 8.21 -7.09 20.07
CA GLU A 6 7.31 -5.93 20.23
C GLU A 6 6.39 -5.74 19.00
N TRP A 7 6.84 -6.12 17.81
CA TRP A 7 6.03 -6.13 16.57
C TRP A 7 5.14 -7.38 16.42
N GLY A 8 5.10 -8.23 17.44
CA GLY A 8 4.26 -9.44 17.45
C GLY A 8 4.85 -10.65 16.73
N PHE A 9 6.11 -10.57 16.28
CA PHE A 9 6.80 -11.72 15.71
C PHE A 9 7.25 -12.67 16.83
N SER A 10 6.58 -13.81 16.98
CA SER A 10 7.08 -14.93 17.77
C SER A 10 7.42 -16.10 16.86
N ARG A 11 8.47 -16.87 17.21
CA ARG A 11 8.90 -18.01 16.40
C ARG A 11 7.80 -19.06 16.19
N GLU A 12 6.89 -19.19 17.15
CA GLU A 12 5.77 -20.13 17.10
C GLU A 12 4.57 -19.61 16.30
N ALA A 13 4.31 -18.28 16.33
CA ALA A 13 3.22 -17.66 15.60
C ALA A 13 3.48 -17.56 14.09
N TRP A 14 4.77 -17.46 13.69
CA TRP A 14 5.18 -17.33 12.30
C TRP A 14 4.65 -18.47 11.40
N TRP A 15 4.71 -19.71 11.90
CA TRP A 15 4.22 -20.88 11.15
C TRP A 15 2.70 -21.02 11.16
N GLN A 16 2.01 -20.35 12.07
CA GLN A 16 0.54 -20.47 12.22
C GLN A 16 -0.22 -19.41 11.42
N GLY A 17 0.44 -18.35 10.94
CA GLY A 17 -0.18 -17.30 10.12
C GLY A 17 -1.29 -16.50 10.83
N LYS A 18 -1.42 -16.61 12.17
CA LYS A 18 -2.55 -16.07 12.95
C LYS A 18 -2.61 -14.54 12.94
N LYS A 19 -1.47 -13.86 12.78
CA LYS A 19 -1.37 -12.40 12.74
C LYS A 19 -1.16 -11.84 11.32
N GLY A 20 -1.30 -12.70 10.30
CA GLY A 20 -1.18 -12.31 8.90
C GLY A 20 0.26 -12.26 8.39
N GLU A 21 1.15 -13.09 8.93
CA GLU A 21 2.57 -13.21 8.54
C GLU A 21 2.72 -13.53 7.04
N TYR A 22 1.83 -14.34 6.49
CA TYR A 22 1.85 -14.69 5.06
C TYR A 22 1.63 -13.48 4.15
N TRP A 23 0.85 -12.48 4.58
CA TRP A 23 0.68 -11.24 3.82
C TRP A 23 1.99 -10.48 3.69
N VAL A 24 2.82 -10.49 4.74
CA VAL A 24 4.14 -9.82 4.71
C VAL A 24 5.09 -10.56 3.77
N LEU A 25 5.08 -11.90 3.77
CA LEU A 25 5.89 -12.71 2.86
C LEU A 25 5.50 -12.48 1.40
N VAL A 26 4.21 -12.55 1.08
CA VAL A 26 3.73 -12.30 -0.29
C VAL A 26 4.06 -10.87 -0.72
N GLN A 27 3.89 -9.88 0.17
CA GLN A 27 4.28 -8.50 -0.11
C GLN A 27 5.77 -8.38 -0.43
N ALA A 28 6.65 -9.03 0.34
CA ALA A 28 8.08 -9.02 0.10
C ALA A 28 8.42 -9.65 -1.26
N VAL A 29 7.80 -10.78 -1.62
CA VAL A 29 7.98 -11.43 -2.92
C VAL A 29 7.52 -10.51 -4.06
N LEU A 30 6.36 -9.85 -3.92
CA LEU A 30 5.86 -8.91 -4.93
C LEU A 30 6.80 -7.71 -5.10
N LEU A 31 7.32 -7.15 -4.01
CA LEU A 31 8.26 -6.02 -4.06
C LEU A 31 9.60 -6.43 -4.69
N LEU A 32 10.14 -7.60 -4.33
CA LEU A 32 11.36 -8.13 -4.96
C LEU A 32 11.13 -8.45 -6.44
N GLY A 33 9.99 -9.05 -6.78
CA GLY A 33 9.60 -9.30 -8.17
C GLY A 33 9.51 -8.03 -9.00
N LEU A 34 9.01 -6.93 -8.41
CA LEU A 34 8.95 -5.63 -9.08
C LEU A 34 10.35 -5.09 -9.44
N LEU A 35 11.36 -5.33 -8.58
CA LEU A 35 12.74 -4.86 -8.84
C LEU A 35 13.37 -5.53 -10.07
N VAL A 36 13.01 -6.78 -10.34
CA VAL A 36 13.54 -7.55 -11.48
C VAL A 36 12.58 -7.62 -12.67
N LEU A 37 11.41 -6.95 -12.57
CA LEU A 37 10.39 -7.00 -13.62
C LEU A 37 10.89 -6.32 -14.90
N PRO A 38 10.94 -7.03 -16.04
CA PRO A 38 11.37 -6.46 -17.30
C PRO A 38 10.38 -5.41 -17.79
N THR A 39 10.90 -4.34 -18.41
CA THR A 39 10.08 -3.29 -19.02
C THR A 39 9.52 -3.78 -20.35
N GLY A 40 8.30 -4.32 -20.34
CA GLY A 40 7.56 -4.61 -21.56
C GLY A 40 6.98 -3.31 -22.13
N ARG A 41 7.40 -2.90 -23.32
CA ARG A 41 6.79 -1.78 -24.04
C ARG A 41 5.67 -2.29 -24.95
N LEU A 42 4.64 -1.48 -25.14
CA LEU A 42 3.60 -1.78 -26.11
C LEU A 42 4.14 -1.59 -27.52
N PRO A 43 4.18 -2.64 -28.36
CA PRO A 43 4.63 -2.50 -29.74
C PRO A 43 3.74 -1.49 -30.49
N GLY A 44 4.37 -0.59 -31.26
CA GLY A 44 3.63 0.39 -32.08
C GLY A 44 2.98 1.55 -31.32
N LEU A 45 3.21 1.67 -29.99
CA LEU A 45 2.74 2.84 -29.24
C LEU A 45 3.75 3.99 -29.42
N GLU A 46 3.55 4.76 -30.49
CA GLU A 46 4.27 6.02 -30.71
C GLU A 46 3.37 7.19 -30.21
N LEU A 47 3.77 7.80 -29.14
CA LEU A 47 3.08 8.99 -28.62
C LEU A 47 3.74 10.25 -29.22
N SER A 48 2.90 11.19 -29.63
CA SER A 48 3.39 12.53 -29.96
C SER A 48 4.05 13.17 -28.72
N PRO A 49 5.02 14.10 -28.91
CA PRO A 49 5.69 14.75 -27.79
C PRO A 49 4.74 15.36 -26.75
N PRO A 50 3.64 16.05 -27.12
CA PRO A 50 2.67 16.54 -26.13
C PRO A 50 1.99 15.42 -25.32
N GLY A 51 1.64 14.30 -25.96
CA GLY A 51 1.04 13.15 -25.27
C GLY A 51 2.01 12.50 -24.29
N LEU A 52 3.28 12.38 -24.67
CA LEU A 52 4.35 11.86 -23.81
C LEU A 52 4.56 12.76 -22.58
N TYR A 53 4.66 14.08 -22.78
CA TYR A 53 4.81 15.03 -21.66
C TYR A 53 3.59 15.00 -20.73
N GLY A 54 2.38 14.86 -21.28
CA GLY A 54 1.16 14.69 -20.47
C GLY A 54 1.22 13.45 -19.57
N LEU A 55 1.64 12.30 -20.10
CA LEU A 55 1.81 11.08 -19.31
C LEU A 55 2.92 11.22 -18.24
N TRP A 56 4.03 11.84 -18.57
CA TRP A 56 5.09 12.10 -17.58
C TRP A 56 4.64 13.06 -16.48
N ALA A 57 3.80 14.05 -16.78
CA ALA A 57 3.21 14.90 -15.77
C ALA A 57 2.32 14.10 -14.81
N ILE A 58 1.48 13.20 -15.33
CA ILE A 58 0.67 12.29 -14.50
C ILE A 58 1.56 11.36 -13.68
N ALA A 59 2.61 10.78 -14.28
CA ALA A 59 3.57 9.95 -13.57
C ALA A 59 4.23 10.69 -12.41
N LEU A 60 4.60 11.97 -12.62
CA LEU A 60 5.17 12.82 -11.57
C LEU A 60 4.16 13.06 -10.44
N LEU A 61 2.90 13.36 -10.75
CA LEU A 61 1.84 13.52 -9.74
C LEU A 61 1.64 12.25 -8.94
N CYS A 62 1.64 11.08 -9.60
CA CYS A 62 1.58 9.78 -8.90
C CYS A 62 2.80 9.57 -8.00
N ALA A 63 4.00 9.92 -8.46
CA ALA A 63 5.23 9.78 -7.67
C ALA A 63 5.23 10.70 -6.43
N LEU A 64 4.78 11.96 -6.58
CA LEU A 64 4.62 12.88 -5.46
C LEU A 64 3.57 12.39 -4.47
N GLY A 65 2.41 11.92 -4.96
CA GLY A 65 1.38 11.29 -4.12
C GLY A 65 1.92 10.06 -3.38
N ALA A 66 2.70 9.22 -4.05
CA ALA A 66 3.36 8.07 -3.43
C ALA A 66 4.30 8.50 -2.30
N ALA A 67 5.15 9.51 -2.53
CA ALA A 67 6.08 10.02 -1.52
C ALA A 67 5.33 10.58 -0.29
N VAL A 68 4.24 11.32 -0.51
CA VAL A 68 3.40 11.86 0.57
C VAL A 68 2.75 10.73 1.35
N PHE A 69 2.06 9.80 0.68
CA PHE A 69 1.36 8.72 1.37
C PHE A 69 2.29 7.74 2.08
N LEU A 70 3.46 7.43 1.52
CA LEU A 70 4.46 6.60 2.19
C LEU A 70 5.09 7.36 3.37
N GLY A 71 5.62 8.56 3.13
CA GLY A 71 6.32 9.32 4.14
C GLY A 71 5.42 9.72 5.30
N LYS A 72 4.31 10.40 5.01
CA LYS A 72 3.34 10.82 6.04
C LYS A 72 2.62 9.62 6.66
N GLY A 73 2.31 8.57 5.88
CA GLY A 73 1.68 7.37 6.41
C GLY A 73 2.52 6.69 7.48
N LEU A 74 3.84 6.56 7.27
CA LEU A 74 4.76 6.02 8.27
C LEU A 74 4.89 6.95 9.49
N MET A 75 4.97 8.27 9.27
CA MET A 75 5.11 9.25 10.34
C MET A 75 3.84 9.35 11.20
N ASP A 76 2.67 9.44 10.57
CA ASP A 76 1.39 9.61 11.25
C ASP A 76 1.00 8.34 12.04
N LEU A 77 1.40 7.15 11.56
CA LEU A 77 1.17 5.88 12.28
C LEU A 77 2.05 5.75 13.53
N GLY A 78 3.26 6.31 13.50
CA GLY A 78 4.14 6.41 14.66
C GLY A 78 4.34 5.09 15.42
N GLN A 79 3.99 5.07 16.69
CA GLN A 79 4.15 3.88 17.55
C GLN A 79 3.18 2.75 17.22
N SER A 80 2.08 3.03 16.51
CA SER A 80 1.15 2.00 16.04
C SER A 80 1.67 1.22 14.83
N LEU A 81 2.84 1.62 14.26
CA LEU A 81 3.44 0.98 13.10
C LEU A 81 3.81 -0.48 13.38
N THR A 82 3.30 -1.37 12.52
CA THR A 82 3.67 -2.78 12.47
C THR A 82 3.70 -3.25 11.02
N PRO A 83 4.63 -4.12 10.62
CA PRO A 83 4.59 -4.74 9.29
C PRO A 83 3.47 -5.79 9.13
N LEU A 84 2.96 -6.32 10.27
CA LEU A 84 1.86 -7.27 10.28
C LEU A 84 0.51 -6.55 10.09
N PRO A 85 -0.45 -7.13 9.37
CA PRO A 85 -1.78 -6.55 9.26
C PRO A 85 -2.62 -6.67 10.55
N TYR A 86 -2.20 -7.52 11.50
CA TYR A 86 -2.81 -7.58 12.82
C TYR A 86 -2.39 -6.36 13.65
N PRO A 87 -3.33 -5.59 14.22
CA PRO A 87 -3.01 -4.38 14.97
C PRO A 87 -2.24 -4.67 16.25
N ARG A 88 -1.23 -3.84 16.55
CA ARG A 88 -0.46 -3.94 17.82
C ARG A 88 -1.37 -3.88 19.02
N GLU A 89 -1.03 -4.61 20.09
CA GLU A 89 -1.81 -4.63 21.33
C GLU A 89 -1.88 -3.24 21.98
N ASP A 90 -0.75 -2.52 22.00
CA ASP A 90 -0.57 -1.17 22.52
C ASP A 90 -0.85 -0.06 21.48
N GLY A 91 -1.27 -0.42 20.26
CA GLY A 91 -1.56 0.52 19.19
C GLY A 91 -2.84 1.29 19.40
N GLN A 92 -2.93 2.47 18.80
CA GLN A 92 -4.12 3.32 18.76
C GLN A 92 -4.65 3.44 17.33
N LEU A 93 -5.95 3.66 17.18
CA LEU A 93 -6.55 3.92 15.89
C LEU A 93 -6.20 5.33 15.41
N VAL A 94 -5.37 5.42 14.37
CA VAL A 94 -4.99 6.69 13.75
C VAL A 94 -6.01 7.05 12.66
N GLN A 95 -6.65 8.23 12.80
CA GLN A 95 -7.66 8.74 11.88
C GLN A 95 -7.29 10.15 11.33
N THR A 96 -6.16 10.69 11.72
CA THR A 96 -5.70 12.05 11.39
C THR A 96 -4.61 12.04 10.33
N GLY A 97 -4.20 13.23 9.86
CA GLY A 97 -3.18 13.36 8.82
C GLY A 97 -3.60 12.68 7.52
N VAL A 98 -2.72 11.91 6.90
CA VAL A 98 -3.05 11.20 5.64
C VAL A 98 -4.07 10.08 5.83
N TYR A 99 -4.29 9.60 7.07
CA TYR A 99 -5.33 8.65 7.42
C TYR A 99 -6.74 9.25 7.37
N SER A 100 -6.87 10.58 7.34
CA SER A 100 -8.15 11.24 7.06
C SER A 100 -8.51 11.28 5.57
N ILE A 101 -7.56 10.97 4.68
CA ILE A 101 -7.74 10.95 3.22
C ILE A 101 -8.05 9.54 2.72
N VAL A 102 -7.23 8.57 3.14
CA VAL A 102 -7.43 7.14 2.88
C VAL A 102 -7.07 6.33 4.12
N ARG A 103 -7.73 5.19 4.33
CA ARG A 103 -7.50 4.35 5.52
C ARG A 103 -6.16 3.60 5.48
N HIS A 104 -5.63 3.33 4.27
CA HIS A 104 -4.37 2.60 4.09
C HIS A 104 -3.38 3.39 3.24
N PRO A 105 -2.88 4.55 3.72
CA PRO A 105 -2.04 5.43 2.92
C PRO A 105 -0.72 4.78 2.47
N ILE A 106 -0.12 3.93 3.30
CA ILE A 106 1.12 3.23 2.93
C ILE A 106 0.88 2.30 1.72
N TYR A 107 -0.27 1.59 1.68
CA TYR A 107 -0.63 0.73 0.55
C TYR A 107 -0.92 1.55 -0.71
N SER A 108 -1.66 2.64 -0.55
CA SER A 108 -1.91 3.62 -1.63
C SER A 108 -0.60 4.16 -2.20
N GLY A 109 0.34 4.51 -1.33
CA GLY A 109 1.65 5.02 -1.73
C GLY A 109 2.43 4.01 -2.59
N VAL A 110 2.43 2.73 -2.23
CA VAL A 110 3.08 1.69 -3.06
C VAL A 110 2.38 1.56 -4.41
N ILE A 111 1.03 1.52 -4.45
CA ILE A 111 0.27 1.44 -5.70
C ILE A 111 0.58 2.63 -6.61
N PHE A 112 0.59 3.85 -6.08
CA PHE A 112 0.92 5.05 -6.85
C PHE A 112 2.38 5.06 -7.33
N ALA A 113 3.32 4.52 -6.54
CA ALA A 113 4.71 4.40 -6.96
C ALA A 113 4.88 3.45 -8.16
N VAL A 114 4.22 2.28 -8.11
CA VAL A 114 4.25 1.32 -9.22
C VAL A 114 3.58 1.89 -10.46
N LEU A 115 2.45 2.60 -10.30
CA LEU A 115 1.75 3.29 -11.38
C LEU A 115 2.63 4.38 -12.01
N ALA A 116 3.32 5.17 -11.19
CA ALA A 116 4.23 6.20 -11.67
C ALA A 116 5.35 5.60 -12.56
N ILE A 117 5.95 4.48 -12.14
CA ILE A 117 6.95 3.76 -12.92
C ILE A 117 6.34 3.25 -14.24
N ALA A 118 5.13 2.68 -14.18
CA ALA A 118 4.43 2.17 -15.36
C ALA A 118 4.20 3.25 -16.43
N LEU A 119 3.70 4.40 -16.00
CA LEU A 119 3.42 5.54 -16.88
C LEU A 119 4.71 6.16 -17.42
N TYR A 120 5.72 6.36 -16.57
CA TYR A 120 7.00 6.93 -16.98
C TYR A 120 7.72 6.08 -18.02
N ARG A 121 7.71 4.74 -17.83
CA ARG A 121 8.37 3.76 -18.73
C ARG A 121 7.49 3.35 -19.92
N LEU A 122 6.23 3.77 -19.99
CA LEU A 122 5.24 3.27 -20.95
C LEU A 122 5.17 1.73 -20.97
N SER A 123 5.14 1.14 -19.79
CA SER A 123 5.34 -0.29 -19.60
C SER A 123 4.03 -0.99 -19.23
N TRP A 124 3.56 -1.88 -20.10
CA TRP A 124 2.38 -2.69 -19.83
C TRP A 124 2.64 -3.71 -18.70
N THR A 125 3.87 -4.23 -18.56
CA THR A 125 4.22 -5.15 -17.48
C THR A 125 4.10 -4.48 -16.12
N HIS A 126 4.51 -3.20 -16.00
CA HIS A 126 4.35 -2.43 -14.77
C HIS A 126 2.90 -1.98 -14.55
N LEU A 127 2.10 -1.77 -15.62
CA LEU A 127 0.65 -1.57 -15.47
C LEU A 127 -0.04 -2.82 -14.92
N ALA A 128 0.31 -3.99 -15.44
CA ALA A 128 -0.17 -5.26 -14.91
C ALA A 128 0.27 -5.45 -13.45
N ALA A 129 1.53 -5.12 -13.12
CA ALA A 129 2.00 -5.13 -11.74
C ALA A 129 1.20 -4.17 -10.86
N THR A 130 0.87 -2.96 -11.34
CA THR A 130 0.00 -2.03 -10.60
C THR A 130 -1.34 -2.65 -10.22
N LEU A 131 -1.96 -3.36 -11.15
CA LEU A 131 -3.21 -4.09 -10.89
C LEU A 131 -3.01 -5.20 -9.86
N VAL A 132 -1.93 -5.98 -9.96
CA VAL A 132 -1.58 -7.03 -8.99
C VAL A 132 -1.39 -6.43 -7.59
N PHE A 133 -0.65 -5.34 -7.47
CA PHE A 133 -0.46 -4.65 -6.18
C PHE A 133 -1.78 -4.08 -5.63
N PHE A 134 -2.63 -3.53 -6.49
CA PHE A 134 -3.95 -3.05 -6.07
C PHE A 134 -4.82 -4.18 -5.52
N LEU A 135 -4.93 -5.29 -6.24
CA LEU A 135 -5.72 -6.45 -5.79
C LEU A 135 -5.16 -7.05 -4.50
N PHE A 136 -3.85 -7.19 -4.42
CA PHE A 136 -3.16 -7.70 -3.22
C PHE A 136 -3.41 -6.80 -2.01
N PHE A 137 -3.17 -5.48 -2.13
CA PHE A 137 -3.38 -4.57 -1.02
C PHE A 137 -4.85 -4.38 -0.67
N ASN A 138 -5.76 -4.51 -1.64
CA ASN A 138 -7.18 -4.51 -1.34
C ASN A 138 -7.59 -5.72 -0.49
N ALA A 139 -7.10 -6.91 -0.82
CA ALA A 139 -7.36 -8.12 -0.03
C ALA A 139 -6.70 -8.05 1.36
N LYS A 140 -5.44 -7.59 1.43
CA LYS A 140 -4.72 -7.38 2.70
C LYS A 140 -5.43 -6.37 3.59
N ALA A 141 -5.85 -5.23 3.04
CA ALA A 141 -6.59 -4.19 3.75
C ALA A 141 -7.94 -4.72 4.27
N ALA A 142 -8.66 -5.53 3.48
CA ALA A 142 -9.92 -6.12 3.92
C ALA A 142 -9.75 -6.99 5.18
N GLN A 143 -8.68 -7.79 5.22
CA GLN A 143 -8.37 -8.61 6.40
C GLN A 143 -7.96 -7.75 7.60
N GLU A 144 -7.12 -6.74 7.39
CA GLU A 144 -6.70 -5.79 8.43
C GLU A 144 -7.90 -5.02 9.00
N GLU A 145 -8.82 -4.56 8.14
CA GLU A 145 -10.04 -3.86 8.53
C GLU A 145 -10.98 -4.71 9.40
N ALA A 146 -11.03 -6.04 9.19
CA ALA A 146 -11.79 -6.95 10.04
C ALA A 146 -11.24 -6.94 11.47
N TRP A 147 -9.91 -7.09 11.63
CA TRP A 147 -9.28 -7.05 12.94
C TRP A 147 -9.33 -5.67 13.62
N LEU A 148 -9.24 -4.59 12.81
CA LEU A 148 -9.39 -3.23 13.33
C LEU A 148 -10.80 -2.98 13.85
N ALA A 149 -11.85 -3.50 13.17
CA ALA A 149 -13.23 -3.39 13.61
C ALA A 149 -13.54 -4.21 14.89
N GLU A 150 -12.84 -5.34 15.08
CA GLU A 150 -12.93 -6.11 16.32
C GLU A 150 -12.25 -5.40 17.50
N LYS A 151 -11.12 -4.71 17.23
CA LYS A 151 -10.33 -4.06 18.27
C LYS A 151 -10.84 -2.67 18.66
N TYR A 152 -11.32 -1.87 17.69
CA TYR A 152 -11.67 -0.46 17.89
C TYR A 152 -13.14 -0.23 17.55
N SER A 153 -13.94 0.16 18.54
CA SER A 153 -15.37 0.46 18.38
C SER A 153 -15.64 1.56 17.34
N ASP A 154 -14.74 2.55 17.27
CA ASP A 154 -14.89 3.73 16.41
C ASP A 154 -14.49 3.45 14.94
N TYR A 155 -13.97 2.24 14.66
CA TYR A 155 -13.50 1.90 13.32
C TYR A 155 -14.63 1.85 12.28
N VAL A 156 -15.82 1.41 12.71
CA VAL A 156 -16.99 1.32 11.82
C VAL A 156 -17.38 2.71 11.31
N ASP A 157 -17.42 3.71 12.19
CA ASP A 157 -17.73 5.10 11.82
C ASP A 157 -16.63 5.71 10.95
N TYR A 158 -15.36 5.44 11.27
CA TYR A 158 -14.22 5.86 10.45
C TYR A 158 -14.32 5.31 9.03
N LYS A 159 -14.65 4.02 8.88
CA LYS A 159 -14.80 3.34 7.59
C LYS A 159 -15.88 3.94 6.70
N THR A 160 -16.95 4.52 7.27
CA THR A 160 -18.01 5.16 6.49
C THR A 160 -17.57 6.50 5.89
N ARG A 161 -16.65 7.20 6.56
CA ARG A 161 -16.22 8.55 6.20
C ARG A 161 -15.00 8.59 5.27
N VAL A 162 -14.09 7.64 5.41
CA VAL A 162 -12.80 7.63 4.71
C VAL A 162 -12.71 6.45 3.76
N LYS A 163 -12.20 6.67 2.55
CA LYS A 163 -12.02 5.63 1.53
C LYS A 163 -10.83 4.71 1.84
N ARG A 164 -10.79 3.52 1.23
CA ARG A 164 -9.80 2.49 1.55
C ARG A 164 -8.42 2.82 0.98
N LEU A 165 -8.29 2.94 -0.34
CA LEU A 165 -7.01 3.00 -1.06
C LEU A 165 -6.89 4.18 -2.01
N ILE A 166 -7.97 4.58 -2.68
CA ILE A 166 -7.94 5.66 -3.66
C ILE A 166 -8.71 6.86 -3.09
N PRO A 167 -8.05 8.01 -2.90
CA PRO A 167 -8.69 9.20 -2.35
C PRO A 167 -10.03 9.49 -3.02
N TRP A 168 -11.06 9.72 -2.23
CA TRP A 168 -12.44 10.07 -2.60
C TRP A 168 -13.17 9.05 -3.49
N LEU A 169 -12.48 8.05 -4.04
CA LEU A 169 -13.08 7.11 -5.00
C LEU A 169 -13.34 5.73 -4.36
N TYR A 170 -12.29 5.09 -3.80
CA TYR A 170 -12.37 3.71 -3.32
C TYR A 170 -11.66 3.49 -1.99
#